data_f6daafe5eb724bfacea37303303d7756
#
_entry.id   f6daafe5eb724bfacea37303303d7756
#
_cell.length_a   1.000
_cell.length_b   1.000
_cell.length_c   1.000
_cell.angle_alpha   90.00
_cell.angle_beta   90.00
_cell.angle_gamma   90.00
#
_symmetry.space_group_name_H-M   'P 1'
#
loop_
_entity.id
_entity.type
_entity.pdbx_description
1 polymer ?
#
loop_
_entity_poly.entity_id
_entity_poly.type
_entity_poly.pdbx_seq_one_letter_code
_entity_poly.pdbx_strand_id
1 'polypeptide(L)'
;SVDLIDMFCRLAQKYGMKFYLGLYDSGVYWDTKDMSHEIEDNKFVIDEVWKMYGEKYDSFGGWYLSTEISRDTIGAVDAFHAMGAQCKEVSGGLPVFISPWIDGKKAVSAAGSALTKEDAVSIADHEREWSQIFQGIHDVVDAVAFQDGHIDYDELDAFFSVNKKMADRYGMQCWTNAETFDRDM
;
A
#
# COMPACT_ATOMS: atom_id res chain seq x y z
N SER A 1 5.21 -20.77 -21.08
CA SER A 1 4.58 -19.94 -20.05
C SER A 1 4.23 -18.58 -20.63
N VAL A 2 3.15 -17.97 -20.18
CA VAL A 2 2.79 -16.60 -20.59
C VAL A 2 3.48 -15.64 -19.64
N ASP A 3 4.16 -14.64 -20.18
CA ASP A 3 4.67 -13.52 -19.41
C ASP A 3 3.53 -12.53 -19.13
N LEU A 4 3.02 -12.55 -17.92
CA LEU A 4 1.86 -11.75 -17.54
C LEU A 4 2.19 -10.26 -17.46
N ILE A 5 3.38 -9.88 -17.00
CA ILE A 5 3.79 -8.47 -16.90
C ILE A 5 3.90 -7.87 -18.28
N ASP A 6 4.57 -8.56 -19.21
CA ASP A 6 4.64 -8.14 -20.62
C ASP A 6 3.24 -7.98 -21.23
N MET A 7 2.36 -8.95 -20.97
CA MET A 7 0.99 -8.91 -21.48
C MET A 7 0.21 -7.70 -20.93
N PHE A 8 0.28 -7.43 -19.63
CA PHE A 8 -0.41 -6.29 -19.02
C PHE A 8 0.15 -4.96 -19.50
N CYS A 9 1.46 -4.81 -19.59
CA CYS A 9 2.08 -3.60 -20.11
C CYS A 9 1.67 -3.35 -21.58
N ARG A 10 1.68 -4.36 -22.46
CA ARG A 10 1.22 -4.24 -23.84
C ARG A 10 -0.25 -3.87 -23.96
N LEU A 11 -1.11 -4.48 -23.16
CA LEU A 11 -2.54 -4.17 -23.15
C LEU A 11 -2.80 -2.76 -22.63
N ALA A 12 -2.15 -2.37 -21.55
CA ALA A 12 -2.23 -1.02 -21.02
C ALA A 12 -1.81 0.02 -22.07
N GLN A 13 -0.68 -0.21 -22.74
CA GLN A 13 -0.21 0.67 -23.83
C GLN A 13 -1.19 0.75 -24.98
N LYS A 14 -1.74 -0.39 -25.40
CA LYS A 14 -2.74 -0.45 -26.49
C LYS A 14 -4.00 0.36 -26.18
N TYR A 15 -4.43 0.38 -24.93
CA TYR A 15 -5.68 1.04 -24.51
C TYR A 15 -5.45 2.40 -23.84
N GLY A 16 -4.24 2.95 -23.87
CA GLY A 16 -3.93 4.25 -23.26
C GLY A 16 -4.04 4.26 -21.73
N MET A 17 -3.83 3.11 -21.10
CA MET A 17 -3.86 2.92 -19.65
C MET A 17 -2.46 2.96 -19.08
N LYS A 18 -2.35 3.20 -17.76
CA LYS A 18 -1.12 3.02 -17.00
C LYS A 18 -1.22 1.76 -16.16
N PHE A 19 -0.14 0.99 -16.14
CA PHE A 19 0.00 -0.22 -15.34
C PHE A 19 0.93 0.06 -14.16
N TYR A 20 0.45 -0.17 -12.95
CA TYR A 20 1.23 -0.11 -11.72
C TYR A 20 1.57 -1.54 -11.30
N LEU A 21 2.85 -1.81 -11.10
CA LEU A 21 3.29 -3.13 -10.65
C LEU A 21 3.27 -3.22 -9.13
N GLY A 22 2.57 -4.24 -8.62
CA GLY A 22 2.70 -4.66 -7.22
C GLY A 22 4.00 -5.41 -6.99
N LEU A 23 4.73 -5.04 -5.93
CA LEU A 23 5.95 -5.70 -5.52
C LEU A 23 5.65 -7.08 -4.92
N TYR A 24 6.72 -7.84 -4.65
CA TYR A 24 6.61 -9.13 -4.00
C TYR A 24 6.23 -8.96 -2.53
N ASP A 25 5.33 -9.81 -2.06
CA ASP A 25 4.95 -9.93 -0.66
C ASP A 25 5.20 -11.38 -0.23
N SER A 26 6.16 -11.60 0.65
CA SER A 26 6.49 -12.93 1.15
C SER A 26 5.50 -13.44 2.19
N GLY A 27 4.81 -12.54 2.87
CA GLY A 27 3.99 -12.81 4.03
C GLY A 27 4.77 -13.20 5.31
N VAL A 28 6.09 -13.36 5.23
CA VAL A 28 6.93 -13.82 6.37
C VAL A 28 6.89 -12.83 7.53
N TYR A 29 6.77 -11.54 7.25
CA TYR A 29 6.71 -10.49 8.27
C TYR A 29 5.48 -10.57 9.19
N TRP A 30 4.42 -11.22 8.76
CA TRP A 30 3.24 -11.47 9.63
C TRP A 30 3.61 -12.29 10.86
N ASP A 31 4.49 -13.28 10.69
CA ASP A 31 4.92 -14.17 11.76
C ASP A 31 6.15 -13.65 12.50
N THR A 32 7.14 -13.15 11.76
CA THR A 32 8.44 -12.75 12.33
C THR A 32 8.44 -11.34 12.90
N LYS A 33 7.52 -10.47 12.44
CA LYS A 33 7.52 -9.02 12.70
C LYS A 33 8.79 -8.31 12.21
N ASP A 34 9.45 -8.89 11.20
CA ASP A 34 10.68 -8.38 10.59
C ASP A 34 10.49 -8.18 9.10
N MET A 35 10.64 -6.93 8.65
CA MET A 35 10.48 -6.50 7.27
C MET A 35 11.76 -6.62 6.42
N SER A 36 12.88 -7.09 7.00
CA SER A 36 14.18 -7.15 6.30
C SER A 36 14.13 -8.00 5.04
N HIS A 37 13.40 -9.12 5.07
CA HIS A 37 13.22 -9.99 3.90
C HIS A 37 12.47 -9.28 2.78
N GLU A 38 11.44 -8.51 3.11
CA GLU A 38 10.68 -7.74 2.11
C GLU A 38 11.59 -6.73 1.39
N ILE A 39 12.49 -6.07 2.13
CA ILE A 39 13.43 -5.11 1.56
C ILE A 39 14.43 -5.82 0.63
N GLU A 40 15.03 -6.91 1.08
CA GLU A 40 16.08 -7.62 0.32
C GLU A 40 15.50 -8.22 -0.97
N ASP A 41 14.39 -8.95 -0.88
CA ASP A 41 13.76 -9.60 -2.03
C ASP A 41 13.27 -8.57 -3.05
N ASN A 42 12.63 -7.49 -2.56
CA ASN A 42 12.12 -6.47 -3.46
C ASN A 42 13.21 -5.63 -4.15
N LYS A 43 14.41 -5.53 -3.59
CA LYS A 43 15.54 -4.91 -4.32
C LYS A 43 15.80 -5.62 -5.64
N PHE A 44 15.80 -6.93 -5.65
CA PHE A 44 15.97 -7.71 -6.88
C PHE A 44 14.78 -7.56 -7.82
N VAL A 45 13.56 -7.63 -7.28
CA VAL A 45 12.32 -7.51 -8.07
C VAL A 45 12.25 -6.15 -8.75
N ILE A 46 12.54 -5.06 -8.05
CA ILE A 46 12.50 -3.70 -8.58
C ILE A 46 13.48 -3.55 -9.75
N ASP A 47 14.73 -3.94 -9.56
CA ASP A 47 15.77 -3.83 -10.58
C ASP A 47 15.49 -4.70 -11.81
N GLU A 48 15.08 -5.95 -11.60
CA GLU A 48 14.76 -6.89 -12.68
C GLU A 48 13.57 -6.42 -13.50
N VAL A 49 12.48 -6.06 -12.82
CA VAL A 49 11.25 -5.60 -13.47
C VAL A 49 11.48 -4.31 -14.24
N TRP A 50 12.19 -3.35 -13.67
CA TRP A 50 12.48 -2.11 -14.37
C TRP A 50 13.25 -2.37 -15.67
N LYS A 51 14.29 -3.16 -15.59
CA LYS A 51 15.12 -3.53 -16.75
C LYS A 51 14.35 -4.31 -17.81
N MET A 52 13.43 -5.19 -17.41
CA MET A 52 12.69 -6.04 -18.34
C MET A 52 11.49 -5.33 -18.97
N TYR A 53 10.81 -4.47 -18.22
CA TYR A 53 9.50 -3.91 -18.62
C TYR A 53 9.44 -2.39 -18.51
N GLY A 54 9.99 -1.78 -17.48
CA GLY A 54 9.89 -0.35 -17.22
C GLY A 54 10.52 0.47 -18.35
N GLU A 55 11.72 0.12 -18.77
CA GLU A 55 12.42 0.78 -19.89
C GLU A 55 11.76 0.51 -21.26
N LYS A 56 10.97 -0.56 -21.36
CA LYS A 56 10.39 -1.02 -22.62
C LYS A 56 9.00 -0.43 -22.91
N TYR A 57 8.22 -0.14 -21.86
CA TYR A 57 6.80 0.20 -21.99
C TYR A 57 6.46 1.56 -21.37
N ASP A 58 6.05 2.52 -22.20
CA ASP A 58 5.53 3.81 -21.72
C ASP A 58 4.27 3.68 -20.85
N SER A 59 3.59 2.54 -20.92
CA SER A 59 2.45 2.21 -20.08
C SER A 59 2.82 1.80 -18.66
N PHE A 60 4.11 1.51 -18.37
CA PHE A 60 4.55 1.30 -17.00
C PHE A 60 4.38 2.62 -16.23
N GLY A 61 3.40 2.66 -15.35
CA GLY A 61 2.91 3.91 -14.76
C GLY A 61 3.43 4.20 -13.35
N GLY A 62 3.96 3.19 -12.68
CA GLY A 62 4.42 3.33 -11.30
C GLY A 62 4.45 2.02 -10.53
N TRP A 63 4.59 2.13 -9.22
CA TRP A 63 4.85 1.03 -8.31
C TRP A 63 3.79 0.96 -7.21
N TYR A 64 3.42 -0.24 -6.84
CA TYR A 64 2.61 -0.52 -5.67
C TYR A 64 3.43 -1.31 -4.65
N LEU A 65 3.71 -0.73 -3.50
CA LEU A 65 4.31 -1.45 -2.38
C LEU A 65 3.22 -2.32 -1.76
N SER A 66 3.15 -3.57 -2.23
CA SER A 66 2.03 -4.47 -2.01
C SER A 66 1.97 -5.08 -0.60
N THR A 67 3.00 -4.85 0.21
CA THR A 67 3.02 -5.32 1.59
C THR A 67 1.85 -4.72 2.37
N GLU A 68 0.96 -5.56 2.84
CA GLU A 68 -0.21 -5.12 3.62
C GLU A 68 0.21 -4.79 5.05
N ILE A 69 0.06 -3.55 5.42
CA ILE A 69 0.37 -3.06 6.76
C ILE A 69 -0.84 -2.44 7.45
N SER A 70 -0.79 -2.41 8.77
CA SER A 70 -1.64 -1.61 9.63
C SER A 70 -0.80 -0.61 10.43
N ARG A 71 -1.46 0.09 11.35
CA ARG A 71 -0.88 1.12 12.23
C ARG A 71 0.30 0.64 13.07
N ASP A 72 0.37 -0.63 13.40
CA ASP A 72 1.32 -1.24 14.36
C ASP A 72 2.32 -2.19 13.71
N THR A 73 2.40 -2.24 12.38
CA THR A 73 3.36 -3.08 11.68
C THR A 73 4.78 -2.58 11.92
N ILE A 74 5.57 -3.38 12.62
CA ILE A 74 6.95 -3.04 13.02
C ILE A 74 7.86 -2.97 11.79
N GLY A 75 8.66 -1.90 11.68
CA GLY A 75 9.60 -1.71 10.58
C GLY A 75 8.99 -1.26 9.25
N ALA A 76 7.67 -1.03 9.19
CA ALA A 76 6.98 -0.66 7.96
C ALA A 76 7.50 0.66 7.35
N VAL A 77 7.80 1.66 8.19
CA VAL A 77 8.32 2.95 7.71
C VAL A 77 9.67 2.77 7.01
N ASP A 78 10.60 2.06 7.65
CA ASP A 78 11.94 1.82 7.10
C ASP A 78 11.86 0.99 5.81
N ALA A 79 10.99 -0.03 5.79
CA ALA A 79 10.79 -0.88 4.62
C ALA A 79 10.19 -0.09 3.45
N PHE A 80 9.12 0.66 3.68
CA PHE A 80 8.50 1.47 2.63
C PHE A 80 9.42 2.58 2.13
N HIS A 81 10.18 3.19 3.02
CA HIS A 81 11.17 4.19 2.60
C HIS A 81 12.27 3.56 1.73
N ALA A 82 12.82 2.42 2.14
CA ALA A 82 13.86 1.74 1.38
C ALA A 82 13.37 1.27 -0.01
N MET A 83 12.22 0.60 -0.07
CA MET A 83 11.65 0.12 -1.33
C MET A 83 11.18 1.28 -2.22
N GLY A 84 10.50 2.27 -1.66
CA GLY A 84 10.02 3.45 -2.38
C GLY A 84 11.16 4.29 -2.97
N ALA A 85 12.23 4.49 -2.21
CA ALA A 85 13.43 5.19 -2.69
C ALA A 85 14.05 4.48 -3.89
N GLN A 86 14.20 3.15 -3.83
CA GLN A 86 14.73 2.38 -4.95
C GLN A 86 13.80 2.42 -6.17
N CYS A 87 12.47 2.27 -5.97
CA CYS A 87 11.51 2.42 -7.06
C CYS A 87 11.67 3.75 -7.79
N LYS A 88 11.80 4.85 -7.05
CA LYS A 88 12.01 6.17 -7.64
C LYS A 88 13.37 6.32 -8.32
N GLU A 89 14.43 5.78 -7.71
CA GLU A 89 15.78 5.84 -8.27
C GLU A 89 15.84 5.15 -9.64
N VAL A 90 15.39 3.90 -9.74
CA VAL A 90 15.49 3.14 -11.00
C VAL A 90 14.58 3.71 -12.09
N SER A 91 13.42 4.24 -11.73
CA SER A 91 12.39 4.68 -12.69
C SER A 91 12.43 6.18 -13.00
N GLY A 92 13.38 6.93 -12.44
CA GLY A 92 13.45 8.37 -12.65
C GLY A 92 12.28 9.12 -11.98
N GLY A 93 11.73 8.60 -10.88
CA GLY A 93 10.70 9.26 -10.09
C GLY A 93 9.26 8.87 -10.42
N LEU A 94 9.01 7.72 -11.02
CA LEU A 94 7.63 7.25 -11.23
C LEU A 94 6.86 7.14 -9.90
N PRO A 95 5.53 7.33 -9.92
CA PRO A 95 4.72 7.29 -8.72
C PRO A 95 4.79 5.96 -7.97
N VAL A 96 4.78 6.06 -6.64
CA VAL A 96 4.73 4.94 -5.70
C VAL A 96 3.48 5.08 -4.84
N PHE A 97 2.71 4.00 -4.66
CA PHE A 97 1.57 4.01 -3.76
C PHE A 97 1.53 2.82 -2.81
N ILE A 98 0.80 2.98 -1.72
CA ILE A 98 0.52 1.96 -0.71
C ILE A 98 -0.98 1.79 -0.52
N SER A 99 -1.41 0.61 -0.07
CA SER A 99 -2.82 0.32 0.23
C SER A 99 -2.96 -0.36 1.60
N PRO A 100 -2.76 0.39 2.69
CA PRO A 100 -2.86 -0.15 4.03
C PRO A 100 -4.32 -0.37 4.46
N TRP A 101 -4.52 -1.27 5.41
CA TRP A 101 -5.82 -1.47 6.02
C TRP A 101 -5.96 -0.69 7.34
N ILE A 102 -7.20 -0.56 7.80
CA ILE A 102 -7.55 0.17 9.02
C ILE A 102 -8.06 -0.82 10.06
N ASP A 103 -7.55 -0.75 11.29
CA ASP A 103 -8.01 -1.54 12.43
C ASP A 103 -9.37 -1.04 12.94
N GLY A 104 -10.38 -1.09 12.07
CA GLY A 104 -11.74 -0.66 12.39
C GLY A 104 -12.53 -1.67 13.19
N LYS A 105 -13.75 -1.32 13.55
CA LYS A 105 -14.63 -2.17 14.36
C LYS A 105 -15.00 -3.49 13.70
N LYS A 106 -15.11 -3.54 12.37
CA LYS A 106 -15.35 -4.80 11.64
C LYS A 106 -14.18 -5.77 11.75
N ALA A 107 -12.93 -5.28 11.79
CA ALA A 107 -11.77 -6.14 11.97
C ALA A 107 -11.82 -6.93 13.27
N VAL A 108 -12.27 -6.31 14.35
CA VAL A 108 -12.34 -6.94 15.68
C VAL A 108 -13.61 -7.77 15.89
N SER A 109 -14.65 -7.54 15.11
CA SER A 109 -15.91 -8.30 15.17
C SER A 109 -15.98 -9.49 14.24
N ALA A 110 -15.07 -9.57 13.26
CA ALA A 110 -15.06 -10.64 12.28
C ALA A 110 -14.87 -12.02 12.90
N ALA A 111 -15.56 -13.02 12.38
CA ALA A 111 -15.46 -14.39 12.88
C ALA A 111 -14.01 -14.90 12.71
N GLY A 112 -13.43 -15.38 13.81
CA GLY A 112 -12.06 -15.88 13.84
C GLY A 112 -10.99 -14.81 13.96
N SER A 113 -11.36 -13.53 14.15
CA SER A 113 -10.39 -12.46 14.43
C SER A 113 -9.64 -12.74 15.74
N ALA A 114 -8.32 -12.54 15.71
CA ALA A 114 -7.49 -12.53 16.91
C ALA A 114 -7.52 -11.17 17.63
N LEU A 115 -8.10 -10.14 16.99
CA LEU A 115 -8.21 -8.79 17.52
C LEU A 115 -9.34 -8.69 18.54
N THR A 116 -9.17 -7.81 19.54
CA THR A 116 -10.17 -7.50 20.56
C THR A 116 -10.83 -6.15 20.26
N LYS A 117 -11.89 -5.80 20.99
CA LYS A 117 -12.56 -4.50 20.83
C LYS A 117 -11.64 -3.31 21.15
N GLU A 118 -10.67 -3.53 22.02
CA GLU A 118 -9.66 -2.55 22.40
C GLU A 118 -8.66 -2.28 21.26
N ASP A 119 -8.54 -3.21 20.31
CA ASP A 119 -7.69 -3.05 19.14
C ASP A 119 -8.34 -2.17 18.06
N ALA A 120 -9.65 -1.96 18.11
CA ALA A 120 -10.34 -1.05 17.20
C ALA A 120 -9.87 0.39 17.40
N VAL A 121 -9.28 0.96 16.34
CA VAL A 121 -8.68 2.29 16.39
C VAL A 121 -9.74 3.41 16.45
N SER A 122 -9.54 4.41 17.31
CA SER A 122 -10.30 5.65 17.24
C SER A 122 -9.83 6.52 16.05
N ILE A 123 -10.71 7.38 15.53
CA ILE A 123 -10.35 8.36 14.47
C ILE A 123 -9.15 9.21 14.88
N ALA A 124 -9.08 9.64 16.15
CA ALA A 124 -7.99 10.46 16.64
C ALA A 124 -6.65 9.70 16.72
N ASP A 125 -6.69 8.46 17.14
CA ASP A 125 -5.50 7.60 17.16
C ASP A 125 -5.04 7.27 15.75
N HIS A 126 -5.96 6.95 14.85
CA HIS A 126 -5.67 6.73 13.44
C HIS A 126 -4.97 7.97 12.82
N GLU A 127 -5.52 9.18 13.03
CA GLU A 127 -4.88 10.42 12.53
C GLU A 127 -3.47 10.59 13.12
N ARG A 128 -3.30 10.35 14.41
CA ARG A 128 -2.02 10.53 15.08
C ARG A 128 -0.95 9.56 14.56
N GLU A 129 -1.28 8.29 14.48
CA GLU A 129 -0.34 7.22 14.14
C GLU A 129 0.03 7.23 12.66
N TRP A 130 -0.97 7.35 11.79
CA TRP A 130 -0.71 7.46 10.35
C TRP A 130 -0.01 8.76 9.97
N SER A 131 -0.21 9.85 10.72
CA SER A 131 0.60 11.06 10.52
C SER A 131 2.08 10.82 10.77
N GLN A 132 2.43 9.98 11.77
CA GLN A 132 3.83 9.61 12.02
C GLN A 132 4.40 8.73 10.90
N ILE A 133 3.60 7.76 10.42
CA ILE A 133 4.00 6.91 9.28
C ILE A 133 4.22 7.78 8.04
N PHE A 134 3.26 8.64 7.68
CA PHE A 134 3.38 9.53 6.52
C PHE A 134 4.58 10.47 6.61
N GLN A 135 4.89 10.97 7.81
CA GLN A 135 6.09 11.79 8.02
C GLN A 135 7.38 11.05 7.62
N GLY A 136 7.41 9.72 7.77
CA GLY A 136 8.58 8.90 7.45
C GLY A 136 8.66 8.43 6.00
N ILE A 137 7.57 8.55 5.20
CA ILE A 137 7.51 7.97 3.85
C ILE A 137 7.06 8.94 2.75
N HIS A 138 6.60 10.15 3.07
CA HIS A 138 5.98 11.07 2.10
C HIS A 138 6.93 11.56 0.99
N ASP A 139 8.22 11.45 1.18
CA ASP A 139 9.23 11.78 0.18
C ASP A 139 9.45 10.67 -0.86
N VAL A 140 9.00 9.44 -0.57
CA VAL A 140 9.13 8.26 -1.45
C VAL A 140 7.81 7.63 -1.84
N VAL A 141 6.70 7.96 -1.17
CA VAL A 141 5.33 7.47 -1.47
C VAL A 141 4.46 8.65 -1.90
N ASP A 142 3.87 8.57 -3.07
CA ASP A 142 3.07 9.66 -3.68
C ASP A 142 1.57 9.53 -3.39
N ALA A 143 1.08 8.32 -3.13
CA ALA A 143 -0.34 8.08 -2.92
C ALA A 143 -0.61 7.01 -1.86
N VAL A 144 -1.72 7.16 -1.15
CA VAL A 144 -2.25 6.16 -0.23
C VAL A 144 -3.69 5.82 -0.59
N ALA A 145 -4.00 4.52 -0.63
CA ALA A 145 -5.33 3.99 -0.88
C ALA A 145 -5.76 3.11 0.29
N PHE A 146 -6.30 3.70 1.35
CA PHE A 146 -6.76 2.91 2.50
C PHE A 146 -7.87 1.94 2.11
N GLN A 147 -7.74 0.69 2.58
CA GLN A 147 -8.74 -0.36 2.45
C GLN A 147 -9.87 -0.11 3.47
N ASP A 148 -11.11 -0.17 3.02
CA ASP A 148 -12.29 0.17 3.84
C ASP A 148 -13.05 -1.03 4.43
N GLY A 149 -12.66 -2.24 4.08
CA GLY A 149 -13.37 -3.46 4.47
C GLY A 149 -13.46 -3.74 5.97
N HIS A 150 -12.66 -3.07 6.78
CA HIS A 150 -12.65 -3.21 8.24
C HIS A 150 -13.35 -2.06 8.99
N ILE A 151 -13.98 -1.13 8.26
CA ILE A 151 -14.66 0.03 8.81
C ILE A 151 -16.18 -0.18 8.73
N ASP A 152 -16.90 0.15 9.80
CA ASP A 152 -18.36 0.18 9.74
C ASP A 152 -18.85 1.29 8.82
N TYR A 153 -19.98 1.08 8.15
CA TYR A 153 -20.52 2.03 7.17
C TYR A 153 -20.82 3.42 7.75
N ASP A 154 -21.19 3.51 9.01
CA ASP A 154 -21.46 4.77 9.71
C ASP A 154 -20.19 5.54 10.10
N GLU A 155 -19.00 4.91 10.01
CA GLU A 155 -17.72 5.53 10.30
C GLU A 155 -16.93 5.90 9.02
N LEU A 156 -17.34 5.43 7.84
CA LEU A 156 -16.60 5.63 6.58
C LEU A 156 -16.31 7.10 6.30
N ASP A 157 -17.30 7.97 6.41
CA ASP A 157 -17.16 9.40 6.15
C ASP A 157 -16.09 10.06 7.05
N ALA A 158 -16.07 9.68 8.32
CA ALA A 158 -15.11 10.20 9.28
C ALA A 158 -13.68 9.73 8.98
N PHE A 159 -13.49 8.44 8.68
CA PHE A 159 -12.18 7.91 8.30
C PHE A 159 -11.69 8.50 6.97
N PHE A 160 -12.54 8.58 5.95
CA PHE A 160 -12.15 9.15 4.66
C PHE A 160 -11.79 10.63 4.77
N SER A 161 -12.53 11.40 5.57
CA SER A 161 -12.22 12.81 5.83
C SER A 161 -10.85 12.98 6.49
N VAL A 162 -10.53 12.16 7.48
CA VAL A 162 -9.24 12.23 8.17
C VAL A 162 -8.10 11.71 7.28
N ASN A 163 -8.32 10.65 6.50
CA ASN A 163 -7.34 10.15 5.53
C ASN A 163 -6.96 11.21 4.50
N LYS A 164 -7.98 11.88 3.93
CA LYS A 164 -7.76 12.97 2.99
C LYS A 164 -6.98 14.12 3.62
N LYS A 165 -7.37 14.53 4.82
CA LYS A 165 -6.69 15.59 5.57
C LYS A 165 -5.21 15.26 5.84
N MET A 166 -4.91 14.02 6.23
CA MET A 166 -3.53 13.57 6.44
C MET A 166 -2.73 13.58 5.13
N ALA A 167 -3.27 12.97 4.07
CA ALA A 167 -2.61 12.92 2.78
C ALA A 167 -2.30 14.34 2.26
N ASP A 168 -3.24 15.27 2.35
CA ASP A 168 -3.03 16.67 1.95
C ASP A 168 -1.91 17.35 2.76
N ARG A 169 -1.84 17.09 4.06
CA ARG A 169 -0.79 17.64 4.94
C ARG A 169 0.61 17.26 4.49
N TYR A 170 0.77 16.04 3.98
CA TYR A 170 2.06 15.50 3.54
C TYR A 170 2.26 15.56 2.02
N GLY A 171 1.36 16.20 1.28
CA GLY A 171 1.46 16.34 -0.18
C GLY A 171 1.23 15.06 -0.97
N MET A 172 0.59 14.06 -0.34
CA MET A 172 0.26 12.78 -0.95
C MET A 172 -1.13 12.81 -1.59
N GLN A 173 -1.33 12.00 -2.63
CA GLN A 173 -2.67 11.74 -3.16
C GLN A 173 -3.41 10.78 -2.23
N CYS A 174 -4.71 11.03 -2.01
CA CYS A 174 -5.58 10.14 -1.27
C CYS A 174 -6.54 9.43 -2.23
N TRP A 175 -6.40 8.12 -2.32
CA TRP A 175 -7.30 7.23 -3.04
C TRP A 175 -8.08 6.40 -2.03
N THR A 176 -9.11 5.71 -2.48
CA THR A 176 -9.88 4.76 -1.69
C THR A 176 -9.81 3.39 -2.36
N ASN A 177 -9.50 2.36 -1.59
CA ASN A 177 -9.63 0.98 -2.00
C ASN A 177 -10.95 0.45 -1.44
N ALA A 178 -12.03 0.53 -2.26
CA ALA A 178 -13.35 0.06 -1.87
C ALA A 178 -13.43 -1.46 -1.97
N GLU A 179 -13.53 -2.12 -0.84
CA GLU A 179 -13.71 -3.57 -0.79
C GLU A 179 -15.18 -3.92 -1.07
N THR A 180 -15.38 -4.80 -2.04
CA THR A 180 -16.73 -5.19 -2.52
C THR A 180 -17.21 -6.53 -1.97
N PHE A 181 -16.49 -7.09 -1.00
CA PHE A 181 -16.86 -8.30 -0.27
C PHE A 181 -17.13 -7.97 1.19
N ASP A 182 -18.03 -8.73 1.81
CA ASP A 182 -18.31 -8.65 3.25
C ASP A 182 -17.77 -9.90 3.93
N ARG A 183 -17.09 -9.73 5.07
CA ARG A 183 -16.53 -10.86 5.85
C ARG A 183 -17.57 -11.52 6.76
N ASP A 184 -18.74 -10.92 6.90
CA ASP A 184 -19.85 -11.42 7.73
C ASP A 184 -20.81 -12.36 6.99
N MET A 185 -20.42 -12.87 5.80
CA MET A 185 -21.20 -13.88 5.06
C MET A 185 -20.81 -15.30 5.41
#